data_6bb525aaec9d65c39ebc32a8dcc4a389
#
_entry.id   6bb525aaec9d65c39ebc32a8dcc4a389
#
_cell.length_a   1.000
_cell.length_b   1.000
_cell.length_c   1.000
_cell.angle_alpha   90.00
_cell.angle_beta   90.00
_cell.angle_gamma   90.00
#
_symmetry.space_group_name_H-M   'P 1'
#
loop_
_entity.id
_entity.type
_entity.pdbx_description
1 polymer ?
#
loop_
_entity_poly.entity_id
_entity_poly.type
_entity_poly.pdbx_seq_one_letter_code
_entity_poly.pdbx_strand_id
1 'polypeptide(L)'
;MVFVTNGSCTESTIYGSHTQAPVGDAEVRTSGVWSLWKNIAKQSPDFGHPEKFCSDISKTNWESATVTTSDETIINAIKKICKRDPRTGNVVTGGIVSCKDSKWLLSWTINRQGQFKEQKKEEVCVWVYSLF
;
A
#
# COMPACT_ATOMS: atom_id res chain seq x y z
N MET A 1 -26.82 -14.43 -7.23
CA MET A 1 -25.42 -14.37 -6.80
C MET A 1 -25.09 -12.91 -6.49
N VAL A 2 -24.50 -12.62 -5.34
CA VAL A 2 -24.12 -11.27 -4.92
C VAL A 2 -22.60 -11.25 -4.73
N PHE A 3 -21.93 -10.26 -5.32
CA PHE A 3 -20.50 -10.02 -5.12
C PHE A 3 -20.31 -8.79 -4.24
N VAL A 4 -19.50 -8.91 -3.18
CA VAL A 4 -19.18 -7.83 -2.27
C VAL A 4 -17.68 -7.57 -2.36
N THR A 5 -17.29 -6.36 -2.75
CA THR A 5 -15.90 -5.96 -2.99
C THR A 5 -15.46 -4.79 -2.12
N ASN A 6 -16.12 -4.58 -1.00
CA ASN A 6 -15.75 -3.51 -0.06
C ASN A 6 -14.35 -3.76 0.50
N GLY A 7 -13.48 -2.77 0.34
CA GLY A 7 -12.20 -2.76 1.03
C GLY A 7 -12.37 -2.39 2.51
N SER A 8 -11.54 -2.95 3.37
CA SER A 8 -11.52 -2.64 4.79
C SER A 8 -10.33 -1.77 5.21
N CYS A 9 -9.29 -1.70 4.38
CA CYS A 9 -8.06 -0.97 4.69
C CYS A 9 -8.24 0.55 4.69
N THR A 10 -9.04 1.08 3.77
CA THR A 10 -9.15 2.52 3.54
C THR A 10 -9.99 3.26 4.58
N GLU A 11 -10.94 2.61 5.20
CA GLU A 11 -11.80 3.23 6.22
C GLU A 11 -11.02 3.66 7.46
N SER A 12 -9.99 2.90 7.80
CA SER A 12 -9.16 3.13 8.98
C SER A 12 -7.84 3.83 8.66
N THR A 13 -7.72 4.42 7.47
CA THR A 13 -6.50 5.12 7.06
C THR A 13 -6.26 6.36 7.91
N ILE A 14 -5.04 6.46 8.41
CA ILE A 14 -4.52 7.65 9.09
C ILE A 14 -3.41 8.22 8.21
N TYR A 15 -3.51 9.51 7.91
CA TYR A 15 -2.55 10.16 7.04
C TYR A 15 -1.38 10.72 7.84
N GLY A 16 -0.19 10.45 7.36
CA GLY A 16 1.03 11.15 7.76
C GLY A 16 1.28 12.38 6.91
N SER A 17 2.35 13.09 7.23
CA SER A 17 2.87 14.20 6.44
C SER A 17 4.40 14.11 6.34
N HIS A 18 5.03 15.03 5.60
CA HIS A 18 6.50 15.09 5.53
C HIS A 18 7.19 15.34 6.88
N THR A 19 6.46 15.88 7.85
CA THR A 19 7.00 16.28 9.16
C THR A 19 6.38 15.53 10.33
N GLN A 20 5.38 14.71 10.08
CA GLN A 20 4.64 14.00 11.13
C GLN A 20 4.29 12.60 10.69
N ALA A 21 4.78 11.59 11.40
CA ALA A 21 4.37 10.21 11.21
C ALA A 21 2.88 10.04 11.60
N PRO A 22 2.14 9.14 10.92
CA PRO A 22 0.80 8.80 11.35
C PRO A 22 0.87 8.13 12.72
N VAL A 23 0.01 8.56 13.64
CA VAL A 23 -0.12 7.89 14.94
C VAL A 23 -1.24 6.88 14.80
N GLY A 24 -0.88 5.59 14.87
CA GLY A 24 -1.83 4.50 14.77
C GLY A 24 -2.83 4.51 15.94
N ASP A 25 -4.08 4.23 15.63
CA ASP A 25 -5.12 3.96 16.62
C ASP A 25 -5.08 2.47 16.94
N ALA A 26 -4.81 2.13 18.19
CA ALA A 26 -4.76 0.75 18.66
C ALA A 26 -6.16 0.13 18.91
N GLU A 27 -7.23 0.93 18.75
CA GLU A 27 -8.58 0.44 19.01
C GLU A 27 -9.11 -0.40 17.85
N VAL A 28 -9.65 -1.56 18.19
CA VAL A 28 -10.35 -2.43 17.25
C VAL A 28 -11.61 -1.74 16.75
N ARG A 29 -11.67 -1.42 15.49
CA ARG A 29 -12.83 -0.77 14.89
C ARG A 29 -13.99 -1.74 14.75
N THR A 30 -15.14 -1.34 15.27
CA THR A 30 -16.36 -2.15 15.29
C THR A 30 -17.42 -1.67 14.31
N SER A 31 -17.19 -0.54 13.64
CA SER A 31 -18.10 0.13 12.71
C SER A 31 -17.70 -0.07 11.24
N GLY A 32 -18.50 0.46 10.34
CA GLY A 32 -18.20 0.55 8.90
C GLY A 32 -18.07 -0.79 8.20
N VAL A 33 -17.07 -0.92 7.34
CA VAL A 33 -16.87 -2.13 6.52
C VAL A 33 -16.57 -3.38 7.33
N TRP A 34 -15.93 -3.26 8.48
CA TRP A 34 -15.68 -4.39 9.38
C TRP A 34 -16.98 -4.92 9.98
N SER A 35 -17.93 -4.05 10.30
CA SER A 35 -19.25 -4.49 10.77
C SER A 35 -20.02 -5.23 9.68
N LEU A 36 -19.90 -4.81 8.43
CA LEU A 36 -20.47 -5.54 7.29
C LEU A 36 -19.90 -6.96 7.19
N TRP A 37 -18.57 -7.10 7.19
CA TRP A 37 -17.92 -8.40 7.11
C TRP A 37 -18.26 -9.30 8.30
N LYS A 38 -18.28 -8.76 9.51
CA LYS A 38 -18.71 -9.50 10.71
C LYS A 38 -20.16 -9.95 10.62
N ASN A 39 -21.05 -9.11 10.10
CA ASN A 39 -22.47 -9.46 9.95
C ASN A 39 -22.69 -10.50 8.85
N ILE A 40 -21.94 -10.46 7.76
CA ILE A 40 -21.95 -11.50 6.73
C ILE A 40 -21.48 -12.84 7.31
N ALA A 41 -20.36 -12.85 8.00
CA ALA A 41 -19.80 -14.05 8.61
C ALA A 41 -20.72 -14.73 9.65
N LYS A 42 -21.59 -13.97 10.31
CA LYS A 42 -22.60 -14.51 11.22
C LYS A 42 -23.69 -15.35 10.52
N GLN A 43 -23.86 -15.18 9.21
CA GLN A 43 -24.90 -15.87 8.44
C GLN A 43 -24.53 -17.32 8.11
N SER A 44 -23.25 -17.60 7.92
CA SER A 44 -22.73 -18.95 7.65
C SER A 44 -21.23 -19.00 7.95
N PRO A 45 -20.73 -20.14 8.45
CA PRO A 45 -19.29 -20.37 8.61
C PRO A 45 -18.52 -20.36 7.28
N ASP A 46 -19.20 -20.54 6.16
CA ASP A 46 -18.60 -20.51 4.83
C ASP A 46 -18.23 -19.09 4.37
N PHE A 47 -18.70 -18.06 5.07
CA PHE A 47 -18.44 -16.66 4.71
C PHE A 47 -17.16 -16.10 5.37
N GLY A 48 -16.33 -16.98 5.92
CA GLY A 48 -14.99 -16.64 6.41
C GLY A 48 -14.95 -16.14 7.86
N HIS A 49 -13.79 -15.68 8.26
CA HIS A 49 -13.44 -15.31 9.64
C HIS A 49 -12.84 -13.90 9.70
N PRO A 50 -13.65 -12.84 9.63
CA PRO A 50 -13.17 -11.46 9.61
C PRO A 50 -12.36 -11.08 10.86
N GLU A 51 -12.59 -11.72 11.99
CA GLU A 51 -11.84 -11.50 13.23
C GLU A 51 -10.34 -11.71 13.07
N LYS A 52 -9.92 -12.58 12.15
CA LYS A 52 -8.49 -12.79 11.86
C LYS A 52 -7.79 -11.53 11.31
N PHE A 53 -8.55 -10.60 10.78
CA PHE A 53 -8.03 -9.37 10.19
C PHE A 53 -8.29 -8.13 11.04
N CYS A 54 -9.33 -8.15 11.88
CA CYS A 54 -9.76 -6.94 12.61
C CYS A 54 -9.72 -7.06 14.13
N SER A 55 -9.29 -8.21 14.69
CA SER A 55 -9.21 -8.40 16.15
C SER A 55 -7.88 -7.93 16.74
N ASP A 56 -6.83 -7.88 15.95
CA ASP A 56 -5.49 -7.49 16.40
C ASP A 56 -4.83 -6.61 15.33
N ILE A 57 -4.98 -5.31 15.51
CA ILE A 57 -4.47 -4.30 14.57
C ILE A 57 -2.95 -4.39 14.45
N SER A 58 -2.26 -4.76 15.52
CA SER A 58 -0.80 -4.87 15.51
C SER A 58 -0.26 -5.93 14.54
N LYS A 59 -1.12 -6.86 14.12
CA LYS A 59 -0.77 -7.92 13.17
C LYS A 59 -1.31 -7.70 11.75
N THR A 60 -2.10 -6.67 11.55
CA THR A 60 -2.79 -6.41 10.28
C THR A 60 -2.58 -5.01 9.75
N ASN A 61 -1.71 -4.27 10.38
CA ASN A 61 -1.30 -2.96 9.90
C ASN A 61 -0.56 -3.06 8.57
N TRP A 62 -0.84 -2.12 7.72
CA TRP A 62 -0.03 -1.90 6.55
C TRP A 62 0.12 -0.40 6.29
N GLU A 63 1.21 -0.04 5.68
CA GLU A 63 1.53 1.34 5.36
C GLU A 63 1.79 1.49 3.87
N SER A 64 1.37 2.60 3.31
CA SER A 64 1.75 2.99 1.96
C SER A 64 2.29 4.40 1.95
N ALA A 65 3.32 4.60 1.16
CA ALA A 65 3.94 5.90 0.99
C ALA A 65 4.27 6.15 -0.48
N THR A 66 4.35 7.42 -0.84
CA THR A 66 4.87 7.86 -2.13
C THR A 66 6.19 8.56 -1.89
N VAL A 67 7.23 8.08 -2.56
CA VAL A 67 8.56 8.68 -2.50
C VAL A 67 8.84 9.33 -3.86
N THR A 68 9.04 10.64 -3.87
CA THR A 68 9.48 11.36 -5.07
C THR A 68 10.95 11.67 -4.93
N THR A 69 11.74 11.31 -5.94
CA THR A 69 13.20 11.46 -5.92
C THR A 69 13.75 11.93 -7.25
N SER A 70 14.79 12.74 -7.21
CA SER A 70 15.68 13.09 -8.33
C SER A 70 17.11 12.56 -8.13
N ASP A 71 17.32 11.73 -7.10
CA ASP A 71 18.63 11.16 -6.81
C ASP A 71 19.03 10.12 -7.86
N GLU A 72 20.10 10.39 -8.57
CA GLU A 72 20.61 9.51 -9.63
C GLU A 72 21.05 8.14 -9.10
N THR A 73 21.47 8.03 -7.83
CA THR A 73 21.87 6.75 -7.25
C THR A 73 20.65 5.83 -7.13
N ILE A 74 19.54 6.36 -6.63
CA ILE A 74 18.28 5.64 -6.50
C ILE A 74 17.73 5.28 -7.88
N ILE A 75 17.70 6.26 -8.80
CA ILE A 75 17.20 6.05 -10.16
C ILE A 75 18.02 4.97 -10.91
N ASN A 76 19.34 4.99 -10.75
CA ASN A 76 20.20 3.98 -11.34
C ASN A 76 20.01 2.59 -10.70
N ALA A 77 19.76 2.51 -9.39
CA ALA A 77 19.42 1.26 -8.74
C ALA A 77 18.10 0.68 -9.28
N ILE A 78 17.06 1.51 -9.44
CA ILE A 78 15.80 1.13 -10.06
C ILE A 78 16.02 0.61 -11.48
N LYS A 79 16.78 1.34 -12.27
CA LYS A 79 17.13 0.94 -13.65
C LYS A 79 17.88 -0.38 -13.71
N LYS A 80 18.78 -0.63 -12.76
CA LYS A 80 19.52 -1.89 -12.66
C LYS A 80 18.58 -3.07 -12.36
N ILE A 81 17.61 -2.88 -11.45
CA ILE A 81 16.64 -3.91 -11.06
C ILE A 81 15.61 -4.15 -12.17
N CYS A 82 14.98 -3.10 -12.65
CA CYS A 82 13.84 -3.19 -13.58
C CYS A 82 14.28 -3.30 -15.04
N LYS A 83 15.56 -3.05 -15.36
CA LYS A 83 16.11 -2.97 -16.72
C LYS A 83 15.46 -1.91 -17.60
N ARG A 84 14.77 -0.93 -17.00
CA ARG A 84 14.09 0.17 -17.66
C ARG A 84 14.39 1.47 -16.93
N ASP A 85 14.56 2.54 -17.67
CA ASP A 85 14.69 3.88 -17.09
C ASP A 85 13.31 4.42 -16.74
N PRO A 86 13.04 4.75 -15.47
CA PRO A 86 11.72 5.23 -15.06
C PRO A 86 11.31 6.55 -15.69
N ARG A 87 12.25 7.34 -16.18
CA ARG A 87 12.00 8.66 -16.80
C ARG A 87 11.54 8.59 -18.25
N THR A 88 11.50 7.43 -18.85
CA THR A 88 11.16 7.27 -20.29
C THR A 88 9.66 7.30 -20.58
N GLY A 89 8.81 7.47 -19.58
CA GLY A 89 7.35 7.52 -19.74
C GLY A 89 6.70 6.14 -19.95
N ASN A 90 7.46 5.05 -19.82
CA ASN A 90 6.95 3.68 -19.86
C ASN A 90 6.68 3.16 -18.45
N VAL A 91 5.84 2.14 -18.34
CA VAL A 91 5.69 1.38 -17.09
C VAL A 91 6.99 0.65 -16.78
N VAL A 92 7.50 0.81 -15.57
CA VAL A 92 8.85 0.36 -15.19
C VAL A 92 8.81 -1.02 -14.58
N THR A 93 8.00 -1.23 -13.55
CA THR A 93 7.97 -2.49 -12.82
C THR A 93 7.09 -3.57 -13.47
N GLY A 94 6.07 -3.17 -14.19
CA GLY A 94 5.07 -4.11 -14.74
C GLY A 94 4.23 -4.83 -13.68
N GLY A 95 4.53 -4.63 -12.41
CA GLY A 95 3.90 -5.21 -11.23
C GLY A 95 4.58 -4.71 -9.97
N ILE A 96 4.33 -5.36 -8.84
CA ILE A 96 4.94 -5.04 -7.55
C ILE A 96 6.27 -5.79 -7.43
N VAL A 97 7.31 -5.08 -6.99
CA VAL A 97 8.61 -5.65 -6.62
C VAL A 97 8.66 -5.76 -5.10
N SER A 98 8.83 -6.97 -4.58
CA SER A 98 8.92 -7.22 -3.15
C SER A 98 10.33 -7.56 -2.72
N CYS A 99 10.76 -7.01 -1.59
CA CYS A 99 12.04 -7.30 -0.95
C CYS A 99 11.89 -8.54 -0.07
N LYS A 100 12.34 -9.68 -0.56
CA LYS A 100 12.19 -10.99 0.10
C LYS A 100 12.76 -11.01 1.52
N ASP A 101 13.85 -10.31 1.75
CA ASP A 101 14.55 -10.31 3.04
C ASP A 101 14.07 -9.20 3.99
N SER A 102 13.07 -8.43 3.59
CA SER A 102 12.44 -7.44 4.45
C SER A 102 11.49 -8.11 5.45
N LYS A 103 11.66 -7.81 6.74
CA LYS A 103 10.75 -8.28 7.80
C LYS A 103 9.32 -7.77 7.63
N TRP A 104 9.16 -6.63 6.96
CA TRP A 104 7.89 -5.94 6.74
C TRP A 104 7.32 -6.19 5.34
N LEU A 105 7.85 -7.14 4.60
CA LEU A 105 7.46 -7.40 3.21
C LEU A 105 7.49 -6.12 2.36
N LEU A 106 8.54 -5.32 2.52
CA LEU A 106 8.69 -4.07 1.79
C LEU A 106 8.52 -4.31 0.30
N SER A 107 7.54 -3.65 -0.27
CA SER A 107 7.19 -3.78 -1.68
C SER A 107 7.06 -2.41 -2.32
N TRP A 108 7.35 -2.31 -3.60
CA TRP A 108 7.27 -1.07 -4.32
C TRP A 108 6.87 -1.27 -5.78
N THR A 109 6.33 -0.22 -6.37
CA THR A 109 5.99 -0.19 -7.78
C THR A 109 6.28 1.19 -8.38
N ILE A 110 6.63 1.20 -9.65
CA ILE A 110 6.84 2.43 -10.41
C ILE A 110 5.96 2.34 -11.65
N ASN A 111 4.90 3.10 -11.63
CA ASN A 111 4.00 3.27 -12.75
C ASN A 111 4.61 4.23 -13.80
N ARG A 112 3.86 4.50 -14.86
CA ARG A 112 4.24 5.52 -15.82
C ARG A 112 4.41 6.86 -15.11
N GLN A 113 5.53 7.55 -15.36
CA GLN A 113 5.82 8.83 -14.73
C GLN A 113 5.02 9.97 -15.37
N GLY A 114 5.02 11.12 -14.68
CA GLY A 114 4.10 12.22 -14.94
C GLY A 114 2.76 12.00 -14.25
N GLN A 115 2.77 11.45 -13.03
CA GLN A 115 1.55 11.14 -12.24
C GLN A 115 0.93 12.39 -11.62
N PHE A 116 1.75 13.38 -11.31
CA PHE A 116 1.31 14.64 -10.72
C PHE A 116 1.59 15.78 -11.70
N LYS A 117 0.70 16.75 -11.73
CA LYS A 117 0.83 17.94 -12.60
C LYS A 117 2.14 18.71 -12.35
N GLU A 118 2.55 18.77 -11.09
CA GLU A 118 3.73 19.49 -10.61
C GLU A 118 5.01 18.66 -10.68
N GLN A 119 4.94 17.37 -11.02
CA GLN A 119 6.10 16.48 -11.09
C GLN A 119 7.05 16.94 -12.20
N LYS A 120 8.30 17.19 -11.83
CA LYS A 120 9.33 17.57 -12.79
C LYS A 120 9.79 16.36 -13.61
N LYS A 121 10.34 16.64 -14.78
CA LYS A 121 10.75 15.59 -15.74
C LYS A 121 11.87 14.69 -15.21
N GLU A 122 12.74 15.22 -14.36
CA GLU A 122 13.83 14.50 -13.69
C GLU A 122 13.40 13.70 -12.46
N GLU A 123 12.23 13.96 -11.92
CA GLU A 123 11.71 13.32 -10.74
C GLU A 123 11.06 11.98 -11.07
N VAL A 124 11.25 11.01 -10.17
CA VAL A 124 10.63 9.68 -10.22
C VAL A 124 9.80 9.49 -8.97
N CYS A 125 8.54 9.14 -9.15
CA CYS A 125 7.61 8.82 -8.08
C CYS A 125 7.51 7.29 -7.92
N VAL A 126 7.79 6.81 -6.72
CA VAL A 126 7.78 5.40 -6.34
C VAL A 126 6.69 5.18 -5.30
N TRP A 127 5.83 4.21 -5.51
CA TRP A 127 4.87 3.76 -4.52
C TRP A 127 5.49 2.65 -3.69
N VAL A 128 5.44 2.80 -2.38
CA VAL A 128 6.02 1.88 -1.41
C VAL A 128 4.92 1.34 -0.51
N TYR A 129 4.98 0.05 -0.23
CA TYR A 129 4.06 -0.65 0.66
C TYR A 129 4.84 -1.48 1.66
N SER A 130 4.30 -1.58 2.86
CA SER A 130 4.90 -2.37 3.93
C SER A 130 3.82 -2.93 4.84
N LEU A 131 4.06 -4.12 5.40
CA LEU A 131 3.23 -4.72 6.44
C LEU A 131 3.96 -4.58 7.78
N PHE A 132 3.24 -4.20 8.84
CA PHE A 132 3.78 -4.03 10.19
C PHE A 132 3.13 -4.99 11.16
#